data_2f9634f43872d9ed9f1f2ad4c41154f3
#
_entry.id   2f9634f43872d9ed9f1f2ad4c41154f3
#
_cell.length_a   1.000
_cell.length_b   1.000
_cell.length_c   1.000
_cell.angle_alpha   90.00
_cell.angle_beta   90.00
_cell.angle_gamma   90.00
#
_symmetry.space_group_name_H-M   'P 1'
#
loop_
_entity.id
_entity.type
_entity.pdbx_description
1 polymer ?
#
loop_
_entity_poly.entity_id
_entity_poly.type
_entity_poly.pdbx_seq_one_letter_code
_entity_poly.pdbx_strand_id
1 'polypeptide(L)'
;MLFKSPLPTIKIPEIPLPNLVLRKTEQLGSKPALIDGSSGDAISYAELGIKAKRLASGLSKRGFKPGEVLGIFSPNCPEYGIIFHGVILAGGTNTTVNPLYTAEELSKQLNDCQARFLVCHPNCLETALKAKESTSLEEIFVIGDEKDGTNSYEVLFGDESKCPEIKVNSEQDLVVLPYSSGTTGHPKGVMLSHSNLVSNLYQFTELEPSGEEDTLIAVLPFYHIYGMTVILNSALSHGATVVCMSRFDLEQFLVLMQKHEVTRAHLVPPIVLALAKHPMVEGYAFPKLKTIMSGAGSAWSGIGGRLRKAAWMHGKAGLWLNRNKPGDPS
;
A
#
# COMPACT_ATOMS: atom_id res chain seq x y z
N MET A 1 34.51 -1.23 -5.13
CA MET A 1 34.33 -2.25 -4.08
C MET A 1 32.98 -2.89 -4.30
N LEU A 2 32.91 -4.20 -4.55
CA LEU A 2 31.63 -4.93 -4.73
C LEU A 2 31.20 -5.47 -3.37
N PHE A 3 30.08 -4.98 -2.86
CA PHE A 3 29.45 -5.54 -1.68
C PHE A 3 28.58 -6.73 -2.09
N LYS A 4 28.83 -7.88 -1.47
CA LYS A 4 27.98 -9.07 -1.65
C LYS A 4 27.01 -9.16 -0.49
N SER A 5 25.75 -9.54 -0.78
CA SER A 5 24.78 -9.88 0.27
C SER A 5 25.28 -11.09 1.07
N PRO A 6 25.14 -11.09 2.41
CA PRO A 6 25.36 -12.29 3.21
C PRO A 6 24.26 -13.33 3.04
N LEU A 7 23.12 -12.96 2.41
CA LEU A 7 21.99 -13.84 2.16
C LEU A 7 22.20 -14.64 0.89
N PRO A 8 21.57 -15.82 0.75
CA PRO A 8 21.56 -16.60 -0.47
C PRO A 8 21.04 -15.83 -1.67
N THR A 9 21.48 -16.23 -2.86
CA THR A 9 20.92 -15.69 -4.12
C THR A 9 19.47 -16.15 -4.26
N ILE A 10 18.55 -15.21 -4.45
CA ILE A 10 17.12 -15.46 -4.63
C ILE A 10 16.83 -15.63 -6.12
N LYS A 11 16.08 -16.68 -6.47
CA LYS A 11 15.55 -16.83 -7.82
C LYS A 11 14.23 -16.07 -7.93
N ILE A 12 14.23 -15.00 -8.71
CA ILE A 12 13.06 -14.16 -8.93
C ILE A 12 12.35 -14.63 -10.20
N PRO A 13 11.04 -14.95 -10.14
CA PRO A 13 10.29 -15.34 -11.33
C PRO A 13 9.92 -14.13 -12.20
N GLU A 14 9.88 -14.34 -13.51
CA GLU A 14 9.38 -13.37 -14.47
C GLU A 14 7.86 -13.51 -14.61
N ILE A 15 7.11 -12.90 -13.68
CA ILE A 15 5.65 -12.94 -13.65
C ILE A 15 5.06 -11.54 -13.48
N PRO A 16 3.85 -11.28 -13.98
CA PRO A 16 3.12 -10.06 -13.66
C PRO A 16 2.84 -9.94 -12.15
N LEU A 17 2.90 -8.72 -11.62
CA LEU A 17 2.66 -8.47 -10.20
C LEU A 17 1.33 -9.03 -9.67
N PRO A 18 0.19 -8.88 -10.38
CA PRO A 18 -1.08 -9.46 -9.91
C PRO A 18 -1.03 -10.98 -9.78
N ASN A 19 -0.28 -11.67 -10.62
CA ASN A 19 -0.12 -13.13 -10.55
C ASN A 19 0.59 -13.57 -9.26
N LEU A 20 1.43 -12.70 -8.68
CA LEU A 20 2.03 -12.95 -7.38
C LEU A 20 1.08 -12.58 -6.24
N VAL A 21 0.51 -11.37 -6.29
CA VAL A 21 -0.22 -10.79 -5.16
C VAL A 21 -1.61 -11.40 -5.00
N LEU A 22 -2.31 -11.63 -6.11
CA LEU A 22 -3.68 -12.17 -6.09
C LEU A 22 -3.75 -13.70 -6.18
N ARG A 23 -2.61 -14.41 -6.16
CA ARG A 23 -2.57 -15.89 -6.34
C ARG A 23 -3.37 -16.68 -5.30
N LYS A 24 -3.59 -16.08 -4.12
CA LYS A 24 -4.28 -16.74 -2.99
C LYS A 24 -5.75 -16.34 -2.85
N THR A 25 -6.27 -15.49 -3.73
CA THR A 25 -7.62 -14.92 -3.58
C THR A 25 -8.72 -15.98 -3.59
N GLU A 26 -8.58 -17.00 -4.43
CA GLU A 26 -9.53 -18.11 -4.49
C GLU A 26 -9.38 -19.06 -3.29
N GLN A 27 -8.14 -19.41 -2.94
CA GLN A 27 -7.82 -20.32 -1.83
C GLN A 27 -8.29 -19.78 -0.48
N LEU A 28 -8.07 -18.49 -0.23
CA LEU A 28 -8.39 -17.86 1.05
C LEU A 28 -9.85 -17.41 1.16
N GLY A 29 -10.57 -17.34 0.04
CA GLY A 29 -12.02 -17.16 0.00
C GLY A 29 -12.52 -16.00 0.86
N SER A 30 -13.31 -16.31 1.89
CA SER A 30 -13.94 -15.34 2.79
C SER A 30 -13.00 -14.73 3.84
N LYS A 31 -11.70 -15.13 3.89
CA LYS A 31 -10.75 -14.54 4.82
C LYS A 31 -10.61 -13.04 4.53
N PRO A 32 -10.66 -12.15 5.55
CA PRO A 32 -10.39 -10.72 5.36
C PRO A 32 -8.99 -10.48 4.77
N ALA A 33 -8.94 -9.78 3.64
CA ALA A 33 -7.70 -9.29 3.05
C ALA A 33 -7.39 -7.88 3.54
N LEU A 34 -8.39 -7.00 3.48
CA LEU A 34 -8.29 -5.58 3.84
C LEU A 34 -9.46 -5.21 4.75
N ILE A 35 -9.18 -4.51 5.84
CA ILE A 35 -10.18 -4.07 6.81
C ILE A 35 -10.08 -2.55 6.95
N ASP A 36 -11.18 -1.84 6.86
CA ASP A 36 -11.23 -0.43 7.24
C ASP A 36 -11.19 -0.29 8.77
N GLY A 37 -10.18 0.38 9.28
CA GLY A 37 -9.99 0.54 10.72
C GLY A 37 -11.04 1.47 11.36
N SER A 38 -11.73 2.30 10.59
CA SER A 38 -12.74 3.23 11.12
C SER A 38 -14.13 2.62 11.14
N SER A 39 -14.58 2.00 10.05
CA SER A 39 -15.91 1.36 9.97
C SER A 39 -15.88 -0.09 10.47
N GLY A 40 -14.79 -0.79 10.28
CA GLY A 40 -14.66 -2.24 10.50
C GLY A 40 -15.09 -3.06 9.30
N ASP A 41 -15.51 -2.44 8.20
CA ASP A 41 -15.85 -3.13 6.97
C ASP A 41 -14.63 -3.84 6.39
N ALA A 42 -14.86 -5.01 5.83
CA ALA A 42 -13.79 -5.84 5.33
C ALA A 42 -14.03 -6.25 3.86
N ILE A 43 -12.96 -6.26 3.10
CA ILE A 43 -12.90 -6.89 1.78
C ILE A 43 -12.18 -8.23 1.97
N SER A 44 -12.86 -9.32 1.63
CA SER A 44 -12.27 -10.66 1.65
C SER A 44 -11.28 -10.87 0.49
N TYR A 45 -10.47 -11.91 0.57
CA TYR A 45 -9.57 -12.29 -0.52
C TYR A 45 -10.34 -12.60 -1.81
N ALA A 46 -11.46 -13.32 -1.75
CA ALA A 46 -12.29 -13.59 -2.91
C ALA A 46 -12.83 -12.30 -3.53
N GLU A 47 -13.37 -11.39 -2.71
CA GLU A 47 -13.88 -10.09 -3.18
C GLU A 47 -12.79 -9.23 -3.80
N LEU A 48 -11.59 -9.21 -3.21
CA LEU A 48 -10.45 -8.50 -3.78
C LEU A 48 -10.14 -8.99 -5.20
N GLY A 49 -10.05 -10.30 -5.40
CA GLY A 49 -9.78 -10.88 -6.71
C GLY A 49 -10.89 -10.59 -7.73
N ILE A 50 -12.14 -10.82 -7.34
CA ILE A 50 -13.32 -10.58 -8.19
C ILE A 50 -13.44 -9.09 -8.55
N LYS A 51 -13.38 -8.19 -7.56
CA LYS A 51 -13.54 -6.75 -7.79
C LYS A 51 -12.38 -6.18 -8.62
N ALA A 52 -11.15 -6.65 -8.45
CA ALA A 52 -10.02 -6.25 -9.29
C ALA A 52 -10.23 -6.67 -10.76
N LYS A 53 -10.68 -7.90 -11.03
CA LYS A 53 -11.02 -8.37 -12.39
C LYS A 53 -12.19 -7.56 -12.98
N ARG A 54 -13.22 -7.28 -12.18
CA ARG A 54 -14.36 -6.46 -12.62
C ARG A 54 -13.95 -5.04 -12.97
N LEU A 55 -13.05 -4.43 -12.19
CA LEU A 55 -12.51 -3.10 -12.48
C LEU A 55 -11.73 -3.12 -13.80
N ALA A 56 -10.85 -4.10 -14.01
CA ALA A 56 -10.11 -4.26 -15.24
C ALA A 56 -11.03 -4.39 -16.49
N SER A 57 -12.07 -5.24 -16.36
CA SER A 57 -13.08 -5.41 -17.40
C SER A 57 -13.80 -4.09 -17.75
N GLY A 58 -14.22 -3.33 -16.74
CA GLY A 58 -14.92 -2.07 -16.94
C GLY A 58 -14.04 -0.97 -17.50
N LEU A 59 -12.78 -0.88 -17.07
CA LEU A 59 -11.79 0.02 -17.65
C LEU A 59 -11.56 -0.29 -19.13
N SER A 60 -11.35 -1.57 -19.47
CA SER A 60 -11.22 -2.00 -20.87
C SER A 60 -12.45 -1.66 -21.72
N LYS A 61 -13.66 -1.88 -21.18
CA LYS A 61 -14.93 -1.50 -21.85
C LYS A 61 -15.03 0.01 -22.12
N ARG A 62 -14.45 0.85 -21.26
CA ARG A 62 -14.34 2.31 -21.44
C ARG A 62 -13.20 2.72 -22.38
N GLY A 63 -12.53 1.76 -23.00
CA GLY A 63 -11.43 1.99 -23.93
C GLY A 63 -10.11 2.37 -23.26
N PHE A 64 -9.94 2.07 -21.96
CA PHE A 64 -8.65 2.19 -21.28
C PHE A 64 -7.69 1.16 -21.85
N LYS A 65 -6.53 1.64 -22.34
CA LYS A 65 -5.56 0.83 -23.09
C LYS A 65 -4.36 0.48 -22.24
N PRO A 66 -3.65 -0.61 -22.56
CA PRO A 66 -2.36 -0.90 -21.95
C PRO A 66 -1.39 0.30 -22.03
N GLY A 67 -0.73 0.59 -20.93
CA GLY A 67 0.18 1.72 -20.77
C GLY A 67 -0.49 3.04 -20.40
N GLU A 68 -1.82 3.18 -20.51
CA GLU A 68 -2.50 4.38 -20.02
C GLU A 68 -2.44 4.48 -18.48
N VAL A 69 -2.52 5.71 -17.98
CA VAL A 69 -2.32 6.00 -16.55
C VAL A 69 -3.65 6.32 -15.87
N LEU A 70 -3.87 5.69 -14.71
CA LEU A 70 -4.94 6.04 -13.78
C LEU A 70 -4.35 6.53 -12.45
N GLY A 71 -4.81 7.71 -11.99
CA GLY A 71 -4.42 8.25 -10.69
C GLY A 71 -5.24 7.68 -9.54
N ILE A 72 -4.58 7.38 -8.41
CA ILE A 72 -5.23 7.04 -7.14
C ILE A 72 -4.92 8.15 -6.15
N PHE A 73 -5.95 8.96 -5.83
CA PHE A 73 -5.84 10.09 -4.91
C PHE A 73 -6.62 9.80 -3.64
N SER A 74 -6.01 9.02 -2.74
CA SER A 74 -6.68 8.46 -1.57
C SER A 74 -5.71 8.25 -0.41
N PRO A 75 -6.14 8.46 0.85
CA PRO A 75 -5.49 7.86 2.00
C PRO A 75 -5.62 6.34 1.96
N ASN A 76 -5.08 5.65 2.97
CA ASN A 76 -5.25 4.20 3.09
C ASN A 76 -6.71 3.84 3.27
N CYS A 77 -7.23 2.99 2.41
CA CYS A 77 -8.56 2.39 2.47
C CYS A 77 -8.53 1.00 1.81
N PRO A 78 -9.50 0.13 2.08
CA PRO A 78 -9.55 -1.21 1.46
C PRO A 78 -9.65 -1.19 -0.06
N GLU A 79 -10.38 -0.24 -0.64
CA GLU A 79 -10.58 -0.08 -2.08
C GLU A 79 -9.28 0.19 -2.84
N TYR A 80 -8.28 0.73 -2.14
CA TYR A 80 -6.97 1.00 -2.74
C TYR A 80 -6.36 -0.24 -3.39
N GLY A 81 -6.47 -1.41 -2.73
CA GLY A 81 -6.00 -2.68 -3.27
C GLY A 81 -6.74 -3.11 -4.53
N ILE A 82 -8.07 -2.92 -4.56
CA ILE A 82 -8.91 -3.23 -5.73
C ILE A 82 -8.51 -2.35 -6.92
N ILE A 83 -8.41 -1.02 -6.69
CA ILE A 83 -8.10 -0.05 -7.74
C ILE A 83 -6.70 -0.32 -8.29
N PHE A 84 -5.72 -0.48 -7.40
CA PHE A 84 -4.32 -0.70 -7.78
C PHE A 84 -4.17 -1.94 -8.67
N HIS A 85 -4.73 -3.07 -8.27
CA HIS A 85 -4.61 -4.31 -9.04
C HIS A 85 -5.54 -4.35 -10.25
N GLY A 86 -6.71 -3.72 -10.20
CA GLY A 86 -7.63 -3.65 -11.33
C GLY A 86 -7.05 -2.87 -12.52
N VAL A 87 -6.35 -1.77 -12.24
CA VAL A 87 -5.64 -1.00 -13.27
C VAL A 87 -4.55 -1.84 -13.93
N ILE A 88 -3.77 -2.56 -13.14
CA ILE A 88 -2.69 -3.42 -13.65
C ILE A 88 -3.25 -4.58 -14.49
N LEU A 89 -4.35 -5.19 -14.04
CA LEU A 89 -5.03 -6.26 -14.81
C LEU A 89 -5.59 -5.75 -16.14
N ALA A 90 -5.93 -4.46 -16.23
CA ALA A 90 -6.29 -3.82 -17.50
C ALA A 90 -5.06 -3.48 -18.38
N GLY A 91 -3.85 -3.78 -17.92
CA GLY A 91 -2.59 -3.42 -18.60
C GLY A 91 -2.15 -1.98 -18.36
N GLY A 92 -2.82 -1.25 -17.48
CA GLY A 92 -2.52 0.15 -17.19
C GLY A 92 -1.46 0.36 -16.12
N THR A 93 -1.10 1.61 -15.96
CA THR A 93 -0.12 2.08 -14.97
C THR A 93 -0.83 2.94 -13.91
N ASN A 94 -0.58 2.68 -12.64
CA ASN A 94 -1.06 3.54 -11.56
C ASN A 94 -0.16 4.77 -11.40
N THR A 95 -0.72 5.95 -11.09
CA THR A 95 0.04 7.00 -10.41
C THR A 95 -0.56 7.21 -9.03
N THR A 96 0.28 7.07 -8.00
CA THR A 96 -0.17 7.15 -6.61
C THR A 96 0.09 8.55 -6.07
N VAL A 97 -0.96 9.20 -5.57
CA VAL A 97 -0.92 10.62 -5.22
C VAL A 97 -1.05 10.82 -3.72
N ASN A 98 -0.26 11.73 -3.18
CA ASN A 98 -0.37 12.13 -1.78
C ASN A 98 -1.72 12.83 -1.52
N PRO A 99 -2.60 12.30 -0.67
CA PRO A 99 -3.93 12.86 -0.42
C PRO A 99 -3.91 14.27 0.22
N LEU A 100 -2.75 14.73 0.65
CA LEU A 100 -2.57 16.08 1.20
C LEU A 100 -2.15 17.12 0.15
N TYR A 101 -2.01 16.74 -1.11
CA TYR A 101 -1.66 17.67 -2.17
C TYR A 101 -2.72 18.74 -2.38
N THR A 102 -2.27 19.94 -2.69
CA THR A 102 -3.10 21.02 -3.23
C THR A 102 -3.54 20.67 -4.66
N ALA A 103 -4.56 21.38 -5.16
CA ALA A 103 -5.02 21.19 -6.54
C ALA A 103 -3.89 21.46 -7.56
N GLU A 104 -3.00 22.41 -7.29
CA GLU A 104 -1.85 22.73 -8.15
C GLU A 104 -0.83 21.58 -8.17
N GLU A 105 -0.49 21.02 -7.02
CA GLU A 105 0.43 19.88 -6.93
C GLU A 105 -0.14 18.63 -7.60
N LEU A 106 -1.44 18.36 -7.38
CA LEU A 106 -2.16 17.27 -8.00
C LEU A 106 -2.17 17.42 -9.53
N SER A 107 -2.54 18.61 -10.06
CA SER A 107 -2.59 18.86 -11.50
C SER A 107 -1.22 18.74 -12.16
N LYS A 108 -0.14 19.18 -11.49
CA LYS A 108 1.24 19.00 -11.99
C LYS A 108 1.58 17.52 -12.16
N GLN A 109 1.29 16.69 -11.15
CA GLN A 109 1.56 15.25 -11.22
C GLN A 109 0.74 14.58 -12.32
N LEU A 110 -0.57 14.86 -12.39
CA LEU A 110 -1.47 14.26 -13.37
C LEU A 110 -1.11 14.63 -14.81
N ASN A 111 -0.69 15.87 -15.06
CA ASN A 111 -0.23 16.30 -16.36
C ASN A 111 1.12 15.69 -16.74
N ASP A 112 2.07 15.59 -15.80
CA ASP A 112 3.38 14.99 -16.04
C ASP A 112 3.28 13.52 -16.43
N CYS A 113 2.43 12.75 -15.75
CA CYS A 113 2.21 11.34 -16.05
C CYS A 113 1.10 11.09 -17.10
N GLN A 114 0.46 12.14 -17.63
CA GLN A 114 -0.64 12.05 -18.59
C GLN A 114 -1.77 11.13 -18.12
N ALA A 115 -2.16 11.26 -16.85
CA ALA A 115 -3.24 10.48 -16.29
C ALA A 115 -4.55 10.72 -17.04
N ARG A 116 -5.18 9.63 -17.50
CA ARG A 116 -6.47 9.70 -18.22
C ARG A 116 -7.64 9.75 -17.26
N PHE A 117 -7.61 8.92 -16.22
CA PHE A 117 -8.64 8.83 -15.18
C PHE A 117 -8.05 9.08 -13.80
N LEU A 118 -8.91 9.51 -12.89
CA LEU A 118 -8.57 9.65 -11.46
C LEU A 118 -9.66 8.97 -10.63
N VAL A 119 -9.26 8.09 -9.71
CA VAL A 119 -10.13 7.62 -8.63
C VAL A 119 -9.70 8.32 -7.34
N CYS A 120 -10.63 8.98 -6.65
CA CYS A 120 -10.33 9.72 -5.44
C CYS A 120 -11.21 9.30 -4.25
N HIS A 121 -10.65 9.45 -3.06
CA HIS A 121 -11.41 9.32 -1.82
C HIS A 121 -12.36 10.51 -1.66
N PRO A 122 -13.56 10.36 -1.04
CA PRO A 122 -14.51 11.47 -0.86
C PRO A 122 -13.93 12.72 -0.21
N ASN A 123 -12.99 12.56 0.72
CA ASN A 123 -12.30 13.68 1.39
C ASN A 123 -11.32 14.43 0.47
N CYS A 124 -10.97 13.87 -0.67
CA CYS A 124 -10.06 14.45 -1.67
C CYS A 124 -10.82 15.04 -2.87
N LEU A 125 -12.15 14.86 -2.95
CA LEU A 125 -12.95 15.17 -4.14
C LEU A 125 -12.90 16.65 -4.50
N GLU A 126 -13.05 17.56 -3.55
CA GLU A 126 -12.99 19.00 -3.81
C GLU A 126 -11.67 19.42 -4.47
N THR A 127 -10.55 18.90 -3.95
CA THR A 127 -9.21 19.13 -4.51
C THR A 127 -9.09 18.52 -5.92
N ALA A 128 -9.63 17.31 -6.12
CA ALA A 128 -9.61 16.63 -7.42
C ALA A 128 -10.41 17.41 -8.49
N LEU A 129 -11.59 17.91 -8.15
CA LEU A 129 -12.41 18.70 -9.06
C LEU A 129 -11.72 20.02 -9.48
N LYS A 130 -11.10 20.72 -8.51
CA LYS A 130 -10.31 21.93 -8.83
C LYS A 130 -9.10 21.61 -9.71
N ALA A 131 -8.40 20.51 -9.46
CA ALA A 131 -7.26 20.11 -10.27
C ALA A 131 -7.66 19.75 -11.71
N LYS A 132 -8.85 19.16 -11.91
CA LYS A 132 -9.35 18.77 -13.23
C LYS A 132 -9.40 19.94 -14.20
N GLU A 133 -9.71 21.15 -13.74
CA GLU A 133 -9.83 22.35 -14.59
C GLU A 133 -8.54 22.67 -15.36
N SER A 134 -7.38 22.21 -14.85
CA SER A 134 -6.05 22.45 -15.46
C SER A 134 -5.35 21.16 -15.88
N THR A 135 -6.10 20.07 -16.09
CA THR A 135 -5.58 18.76 -16.51
C THR A 135 -6.31 18.24 -17.73
N SER A 136 -5.72 17.22 -18.38
CA SER A 136 -6.34 16.46 -19.47
C SER A 136 -7.17 15.27 -18.98
N LEU A 137 -7.51 15.19 -17.69
CA LEU A 137 -8.33 14.11 -17.15
C LEU A 137 -9.68 14.04 -17.87
N GLU A 138 -10.00 12.88 -18.40
CA GLU A 138 -11.32 12.64 -18.99
C GLU A 138 -12.40 12.56 -17.91
N GLU A 139 -12.17 11.77 -16.87
CA GLU A 139 -13.17 11.53 -15.82
C GLU A 139 -12.51 11.33 -14.44
N ILE A 140 -13.24 11.78 -13.41
CA ILE A 140 -12.94 11.52 -12.00
C ILE A 140 -14.03 10.60 -11.46
N PHE A 141 -13.62 9.62 -10.67
CA PHE A 141 -14.50 8.71 -9.94
C PHE A 141 -14.26 8.85 -8.44
N VAL A 142 -15.31 8.75 -7.64
CA VAL A 142 -15.21 8.80 -6.19
C VAL A 142 -15.38 7.41 -5.58
N ILE A 143 -14.58 7.09 -4.57
CA ILE A 143 -14.74 5.86 -3.78
C ILE A 143 -16.01 6.00 -2.93
N GLY A 144 -16.86 4.96 -2.95
CA GLY A 144 -18.16 4.99 -2.31
C GLY A 144 -19.26 5.56 -3.21
N ASP A 145 -20.27 6.18 -2.59
CA ASP A 145 -21.43 6.70 -3.30
C ASP A 145 -21.11 7.91 -4.18
N GLU A 146 -21.95 8.14 -5.19
CA GLU A 146 -21.89 9.35 -6.04
C GLU A 146 -21.94 10.61 -5.19
N LYS A 147 -21.09 11.57 -5.52
CA LYS A 147 -20.96 12.81 -4.79
C LYS A 147 -20.61 13.99 -5.69
N ASP A 148 -21.26 15.13 -5.48
CA ASP A 148 -20.98 16.39 -6.17
C ASP A 148 -20.95 16.25 -7.72
N GLY A 149 -21.85 15.43 -8.27
CA GLY A 149 -21.93 15.14 -9.71
C GLY A 149 -20.82 14.24 -10.25
N THR A 150 -20.04 13.62 -9.36
CA THR A 150 -18.98 12.67 -9.72
C THR A 150 -19.48 11.24 -9.50
N ASN A 151 -19.35 10.40 -10.52
CA ASN A 151 -19.76 9.01 -10.47
C ASN A 151 -18.96 8.22 -9.44
N SER A 152 -19.63 7.26 -8.79
CA SER A 152 -18.96 6.22 -7.98
C SER A 152 -17.95 5.46 -8.85
N TYR A 153 -16.81 5.07 -8.26
CA TYR A 153 -15.85 4.20 -8.96
C TYR A 153 -16.43 2.81 -9.28
N GLU A 154 -17.54 2.43 -8.63
CA GLU A 154 -18.21 1.17 -8.91
C GLU A 154 -18.85 1.10 -10.31
N VAL A 155 -19.10 2.24 -10.95
CA VAL A 155 -19.52 2.26 -12.38
C VAL A 155 -18.44 1.72 -13.32
N LEU A 156 -17.20 1.58 -12.82
CA LEU A 156 -16.10 0.92 -13.52
C LEU A 156 -16.16 -0.61 -13.42
N PHE A 157 -17.04 -1.19 -12.59
CA PHE A 157 -17.11 -2.64 -12.45
C PHE A 157 -17.87 -3.28 -13.61
N GLY A 158 -17.14 -3.98 -14.45
CA GLY A 158 -17.70 -4.81 -15.52
C GLY A 158 -17.97 -6.25 -15.07
N ASP A 159 -18.10 -7.13 -16.05
CA ASP A 159 -18.20 -8.58 -15.87
C ASP A 159 -16.80 -9.18 -15.67
N GLU A 160 -16.57 -9.89 -14.56
CA GLU A 160 -15.27 -10.48 -14.24
C GLU A 160 -14.76 -11.47 -15.28
N SER A 161 -15.70 -12.20 -15.92
CA SER A 161 -15.38 -13.16 -16.99
C SER A 161 -14.81 -12.49 -18.25
N LYS A 162 -14.94 -11.16 -18.35
CA LYS A 162 -14.43 -10.33 -19.44
C LYS A 162 -13.19 -9.52 -19.04
N CYS A 163 -12.54 -9.91 -17.94
CA CYS A 163 -11.24 -9.35 -17.59
C CYS A 163 -10.26 -9.57 -18.76
N PRO A 164 -9.59 -8.52 -19.27
CA PRO A 164 -8.74 -8.66 -20.44
C PRO A 164 -7.54 -9.54 -20.16
N GLU A 165 -7.19 -10.38 -21.14
CA GLU A 165 -5.93 -11.14 -21.14
C GLU A 165 -4.82 -10.26 -21.73
N ILE A 166 -4.02 -9.65 -20.86
CA ILE A 166 -2.92 -8.77 -21.29
C ILE A 166 -1.61 -9.57 -21.32
N LYS A 167 -0.94 -9.54 -22.48
CA LYS A 167 0.42 -10.06 -22.58
C LYS A 167 1.40 -9.05 -22.00
N VAL A 168 1.90 -9.34 -20.80
CA VAL A 168 2.79 -8.46 -20.04
C VAL A 168 4.26 -8.77 -20.34
N ASN A 169 5.03 -7.73 -20.63
CA ASN A 169 6.49 -7.75 -20.54
C ASN A 169 6.90 -7.25 -19.15
N SER A 170 7.25 -8.17 -18.25
CA SER A 170 7.51 -7.86 -16.85
C SER A 170 8.64 -6.86 -16.62
N GLU A 171 9.59 -6.72 -17.53
CA GLU A 171 10.71 -5.76 -17.41
C GLU A 171 10.37 -4.36 -17.92
N GLN A 172 9.50 -4.26 -18.92
CA GLN A 172 9.22 -3.00 -19.62
C GLN A 172 7.90 -2.37 -19.25
N ASP A 173 6.85 -3.20 -19.02
CA ASP A 173 5.53 -2.68 -18.70
C ASP A 173 5.50 -2.14 -17.27
N LEU A 174 5.01 -0.90 -17.16
CA LEU A 174 4.97 -0.19 -15.89
C LEU A 174 3.75 -0.62 -15.07
N VAL A 175 3.97 -0.70 -13.77
CA VAL A 175 2.93 -0.94 -12.78
C VAL A 175 2.49 0.36 -12.13
N VAL A 176 3.48 1.20 -11.79
CA VAL A 176 3.20 2.40 -11.00
C VAL A 176 4.27 3.48 -11.19
N LEU A 177 3.81 4.70 -11.10
CA LEU A 177 4.59 5.95 -11.10
C LEU A 177 4.41 6.66 -9.75
N PRO A 178 5.10 6.24 -8.67
CA PRO A 178 5.13 7.02 -7.45
C PRO A 178 6.01 8.25 -7.64
N TYR A 179 5.62 9.38 -7.04
CA TYR A 179 6.39 10.62 -7.12
C TYR A 179 7.23 10.83 -5.87
N SER A 180 8.48 11.20 -6.07
CA SER A 180 9.39 11.54 -4.98
C SER A 180 9.89 12.97 -5.12
N SER A 181 10.15 13.64 -4.00
CA SER A 181 10.61 15.04 -3.95
C SER A 181 11.97 15.29 -4.59
N GLY A 182 12.72 14.28 -5.00
CA GLY A 182 14.01 14.39 -5.69
C GLY A 182 14.96 15.46 -5.09
N THR A 183 16.20 15.41 -5.45
CA THR A 183 17.22 16.43 -5.02
C THR A 183 17.09 17.77 -5.77
N THR A 184 16.27 17.86 -6.80
CA THR A 184 16.14 19.03 -7.69
C THR A 184 14.93 19.92 -7.39
N GLY A 185 14.17 19.64 -6.31
CA GLY A 185 13.02 20.43 -5.87
C GLY A 185 11.69 20.17 -6.56
N HIS A 186 11.67 19.55 -7.73
CA HIS A 186 10.42 19.13 -8.40
C HIS A 186 10.22 17.62 -8.21
N PRO A 187 9.01 17.17 -7.77
CA PRO A 187 8.68 15.76 -7.72
C PRO A 187 8.86 15.10 -9.08
N LYS A 188 9.43 13.90 -9.09
CA LYS A 188 9.66 13.12 -10.31
C LYS A 188 8.95 11.78 -10.19
N GLY A 189 8.26 11.35 -11.24
CA GLY A 189 7.67 10.04 -11.36
C GLY A 189 8.74 8.97 -11.52
N VAL A 190 8.80 8.02 -10.58
CA VAL A 190 9.69 6.87 -10.65
C VAL A 190 8.99 5.76 -11.42
N MET A 191 9.56 5.36 -12.56
CA MET A 191 9.00 4.31 -13.43
C MET A 191 9.31 2.93 -12.84
N LEU A 192 8.30 2.23 -12.33
CA LEU A 192 8.45 0.91 -11.73
C LEU A 192 7.69 -0.14 -12.54
N SER A 193 8.44 -1.12 -13.05
CA SER A 193 7.92 -2.25 -13.80
C SER A 193 7.43 -3.39 -12.88
N HIS A 194 6.76 -4.39 -13.46
CA HIS A 194 6.40 -5.62 -12.77
C HIS A 194 7.62 -6.29 -12.14
N SER A 195 8.72 -6.41 -12.89
CA SER A 195 9.96 -7.01 -12.43
C SER A 195 10.56 -6.29 -11.23
N ASN A 196 10.50 -4.95 -11.19
CA ASN A 196 10.99 -4.18 -10.04
C ASN A 196 10.22 -4.52 -8.76
N LEU A 197 8.89 -4.54 -8.82
CA LEU A 197 8.07 -4.81 -7.64
C LEU A 197 8.12 -6.27 -7.23
N VAL A 198 8.03 -7.21 -8.17
CA VAL A 198 8.16 -8.65 -7.89
C VAL A 198 9.52 -8.95 -7.24
N SER A 199 10.62 -8.40 -7.78
CA SER A 199 11.95 -8.55 -7.20
C SER A 199 12.02 -8.04 -5.76
N ASN A 200 11.47 -6.87 -5.51
CA ASN A 200 11.45 -6.28 -4.17
C ASN A 200 10.63 -7.13 -3.18
N LEU A 201 9.47 -7.64 -3.59
CA LEU A 201 8.64 -8.51 -2.76
C LEU A 201 9.37 -9.80 -2.38
N TYR A 202 10.05 -10.45 -3.32
CA TYR A 202 10.85 -11.64 -3.03
C TYR A 202 12.01 -11.33 -2.08
N GLN A 203 12.76 -10.24 -2.33
CA GLN A 203 13.85 -9.80 -1.46
C GLN A 203 13.37 -9.45 -0.05
N PHE A 204 12.22 -8.78 0.06
CA PHE A 204 11.65 -8.41 1.34
C PHE A 204 11.18 -9.64 2.13
N THR A 205 10.59 -10.63 1.46
CA THR A 205 10.12 -11.88 2.09
C THR A 205 11.25 -12.65 2.77
N GLU A 206 12.46 -12.64 2.20
CA GLU A 206 13.63 -13.29 2.82
C GLU A 206 14.08 -12.59 4.12
N LEU A 207 13.80 -11.31 4.23
CA LEU A 207 14.19 -10.51 5.41
C LEU A 207 13.10 -10.51 6.49
N GLU A 208 11.86 -10.46 6.09
CA GLU A 208 10.69 -10.28 6.95
C GLU A 208 9.55 -11.18 6.47
N PRO A 209 9.64 -12.50 6.67
CA PRO A 209 8.59 -13.41 6.24
C PRO A 209 7.30 -13.15 7.00
N SER A 210 6.20 -12.98 6.28
CA SER A 210 4.84 -12.97 6.80
C SER A 210 4.06 -14.18 6.30
N GLY A 211 2.97 -14.52 6.96
CA GLY A 211 2.14 -15.68 6.61
C GLY A 211 0.65 -15.37 6.68
N GLU A 212 -0.15 -16.37 6.37
CA GLU A 212 -1.61 -16.26 6.39
C GLU A 212 -2.18 -15.93 7.77
N GLU A 213 -1.48 -16.31 8.83
CA GLU A 213 -1.86 -16.03 10.22
C GLU A 213 -1.51 -14.59 10.67
N ASP A 214 -0.81 -13.83 9.84
CA ASP A 214 -0.39 -12.50 10.22
C ASP A 214 -1.46 -11.43 9.93
N THR A 215 -1.53 -10.45 10.82
CA THR A 215 -2.30 -9.22 10.65
C THR A 215 -1.36 -8.03 10.74
N LEU A 216 -1.38 -7.19 9.72
CA LEU A 216 -0.59 -5.96 9.66
C LEU A 216 -1.50 -4.74 9.89
N ILE A 217 -0.96 -3.69 10.52
CA ILE A 217 -1.61 -2.37 10.55
C ILE A 217 -0.95 -1.44 9.54
N ALA A 218 -1.75 -0.92 8.62
CA ALA A 218 -1.30 -0.01 7.56
C ALA A 218 -1.48 1.45 7.99
N VAL A 219 -0.53 1.95 8.76
CA VAL A 219 -0.44 3.37 9.14
C VAL A 219 0.46 4.16 8.19
N LEU A 220 1.42 3.50 7.54
CA LEU A 220 2.22 4.13 6.49
C LEU A 220 1.45 4.15 5.18
N PRO A 221 1.54 5.27 4.42
CA PRO A 221 0.63 5.51 3.31
C PRO A 221 0.89 4.59 2.11
N PHE A 222 -0.19 4.07 1.51
CA PHE A 222 -0.12 3.25 0.31
C PHE A 222 0.31 4.03 -0.94
N TYR A 223 0.15 5.35 -0.95
CA TYR A 223 0.68 6.15 -2.05
C TYR A 223 2.22 6.21 -2.07
N HIS A 224 2.87 5.94 -0.93
CA HIS A 224 4.32 5.88 -0.82
C HIS A 224 4.82 4.46 -1.06
N ILE A 225 5.99 4.34 -1.74
CA ILE A 225 6.57 3.04 -2.14
C ILE A 225 6.66 2.02 -1.00
N TYR A 226 6.97 2.45 0.22
CA TYR A 226 7.08 1.54 1.36
C TYR A 226 5.71 0.95 1.74
N GLY A 227 4.69 1.78 1.94
CA GLY A 227 3.34 1.33 2.26
C GLY A 227 2.73 0.46 1.16
N MET A 228 2.93 0.87 -0.09
CA MET A 228 2.49 0.13 -1.27
C MET A 228 3.13 -1.25 -1.36
N THR A 229 4.46 -1.33 -1.25
CA THR A 229 5.18 -2.57 -1.53
C THR A 229 5.24 -3.47 -0.32
N VAL A 230 5.71 -2.93 0.82
CA VAL A 230 5.99 -3.73 2.03
C VAL A 230 4.70 -4.05 2.80
N ILE A 231 3.77 -3.09 2.92
CA ILE A 231 2.57 -3.31 3.74
C ILE A 231 1.44 -3.90 2.88
N LEU A 232 1.08 -3.25 1.77
CA LEU A 232 -0.05 -3.70 0.96
C LEU A 232 0.29 -4.97 0.17
N ASN A 233 1.21 -4.86 -0.79
CA ASN A 233 1.46 -5.95 -1.74
C ASN A 233 2.15 -7.16 -1.11
N SER A 234 3.10 -6.95 -0.19
CA SER A 234 3.75 -8.08 0.49
C SER A 234 2.77 -8.85 1.36
N ALA A 235 1.98 -8.17 2.20
CA ALA A 235 0.98 -8.83 3.04
C ALA A 235 -0.02 -9.64 2.21
N LEU A 236 -0.60 -9.03 1.18
CA LEU A 236 -1.57 -9.71 0.30
C LEU A 236 -0.97 -10.92 -0.42
N SER A 237 0.28 -10.83 -0.89
CA SER A 237 0.96 -11.96 -1.57
C SER A 237 1.17 -13.17 -0.66
N HIS A 238 1.26 -12.95 0.65
CA HIS A 238 1.43 -14.00 1.67
C HIS A 238 0.13 -14.47 2.30
N GLY A 239 -0.98 -13.80 1.99
CA GLY A 239 -2.28 -14.15 2.56
C GLY A 239 -2.57 -13.53 3.92
N ALA A 240 -1.79 -12.53 4.35
CA ALA A 240 -2.00 -11.81 5.60
C ALA A 240 -3.17 -10.82 5.52
N THR A 241 -3.75 -10.47 6.66
CA THR A 241 -4.78 -9.42 6.75
C THR A 241 -4.13 -8.05 6.98
N VAL A 242 -4.64 -7.01 6.31
CA VAL A 242 -4.18 -5.63 6.48
C VAL A 242 -5.31 -4.76 7.03
N VAL A 243 -5.10 -4.15 8.20
CA VAL A 243 -6.01 -3.16 8.80
C VAL A 243 -5.60 -1.78 8.33
N CYS A 244 -6.43 -1.15 7.52
CA CYS A 244 -6.18 0.16 6.93
C CYS A 244 -6.48 1.27 7.94
N MET A 245 -5.56 2.21 8.06
CA MET A 245 -5.69 3.41 8.87
C MET A 245 -5.50 4.62 7.97
N SER A 246 -6.54 5.42 7.77
CA SER A 246 -6.52 6.55 6.83
C SER A 246 -5.63 7.70 7.29
N ARG A 247 -5.50 7.87 8.61
CA ARG A 247 -4.66 8.86 9.27
C ARG A 247 -4.18 8.31 10.60
N PHE A 248 -2.93 8.58 10.98
CA PHE A 248 -2.44 8.21 12.30
C PHE A 248 -3.13 9.02 13.40
N ASP A 249 -3.72 8.31 14.34
CA ASP A 249 -4.17 8.75 15.65
C ASP A 249 -3.71 7.71 16.67
N LEU A 250 -3.10 8.14 17.78
CA LEU A 250 -2.47 7.19 18.72
C LEU A 250 -3.49 6.30 19.41
N GLU A 251 -4.62 6.86 19.84
CA GLU A 251 -5.66 6.10 20.55
C GLU A 251 -6.30 5.07 19.60
N GLN A 252 -6.71 5.51 18.42
CA GLN A 252 -7.26 4.62 17.40
C GLN A 252 -6.24 3.53 17.01
N PHE A 253 -4.96 3.88 16.86
CA PHE A 253 -3.91 2.92 16.56
C PHE A 253 -3.83 1.83 17.62
N LEU A 254 -3.82 2.19 18.92
CA LEU A 254 -3.75 1.23 20.02
C LEU A 254 -5.00 0.34 20.09
N VAL A 255 -6.18 0.93 19.89
CA VAL A 255 -7.46 0.19 19.82
C VAL A 255 -7.42 -0.83 18.67
N LEU A 256 -7.00 -0.42 17.46
CA LEU A 256 -6.94 -1.31 16.30
C LEU A 256 -5.91 -2.42 16.47
N MET A 257 -4.73 -2.09 17.02
CA MET A 257 -3.69 -3.07 17.33
C MET A 257 -4.21 -4.19 18.24
N GLN A 258 -4.97 -3.82 19.27
CA GLN A 258 -5.55 -4.77 20.22
C GLN A 258 -6.74 -5.52 19.63
N LYS A 259 -7.71 -4.79 19.03
CA LYS A 259 -8.95 -5.35 18.47
C LYS A 259 -8.69 -6.39 17.39
N HIS A 260 -7.74 -6.11 16.50
CA HIS A 260 -7.43 -6.99 15.36
C HIS A 260 -6.25 -7.92 15.63
N GLU A 261 -5.78 -7.99 16.89
CA GLU A 261 -4.67 -8.86 17.29
C GLU A 261 -3.47 -8.72 16.34
N VAL A 262 -3.08 -7.46 16.03
CA VAL A 262 -2.02 -7.17 15.06
C VAL A 262 -0.74 -7.88 15.44
N THR A 263 -0.15 -8.59 14.46
CA THR A 263 1.08 -9.37 14.67
C THR A 263 2.33 -8.62 14.20
N ARG A 264 2.18 -7.71 13.24
CA ARG A 264 3.29 -6.96 12.64
C ARG A 264 2.92 -5.50 12.42
N ALA A 265 3.83 -4.59 12.77
CA ALA A 265 3.66 -3.16 12.56
C ALA A 265 4.92 -2.54 11.96
N HIS A 266 4.77 -1.84 10.83
CA HIS A 266 5.81 -1.06 10.19
C HIS A 266 5.61 0.41 10.52
N LEU A 267 6.55 1.00 11.24
CA LEU A 267 6.38 2.31 11.86
C LEU A 267 7.54 3.25 11.53
N VAL A 268 7.25 4.54 11.55
CA VAL A 268 8.30 5.58 11.51
C VAL A 268 8.75 5.96 12.93
N PRO A 269 9.98 6.48 13.11
CA PRO A 269 10.53 6.80 14.43
C PRO A 269 9.63 7.65 15.33
N PRO A 270 8.88 8.67 14.84
CA PRO A 270 7.96 9.42 15.70
C PRO A 270 6.86 8.58 16.34
N ILE A 271 6.29 7.61 15.60
CA ILE A 271 5.26 6.70 16.14
C ILE A 271 5.88 5.78 17.19
N VAL A 272 7.06 5.22 16.90
CA VAL A 272 7.82 4.39 17.84
C VAL A 272 8.12 5.15 19.13
N LEU A 273 8.46 6.44 19.04
CA LEU A 273 8.69 7.31 20.19
C LEU A 273 7.41 7.53 21.01
N ALA A 274 6.28 7.77 20.34
CA ALA A 274 4.99 7.90 21.01
C ALA A 274 4.64 6.63 21.78
N LEU A 275 4.79 5.44 21.17
CA LEU A 275 4.56 4.15 21.81
C LEU A 275 5.48 3.91 23.02
N ALA A 276 6.70 4.42 22.97
CA ALA A 276 7.66 4.23 24.09
C ALA A 276 7.45 5.17 25.28
N LYS A 277 6.76 6.31 25.08
CA LYS A 277 6.71 7.39 26.08
C LYS A 277 5.31 7.78 26.53
N HIS A 278 4.29 7.54 25.70
CA HIS A 278 2.95 8.02 26.00
C HIS A 278 2.27 7.10 27.04
N PRO A 279 1.74 7.65 28.16
CA PRO A 279 1.17 6.85 29.23
C PRO A 279 -0.07 6.05 28.81
N MET A 280 -0.80 6.50 27.78
CA MET A 280 -1.95 5.77 27.23
C MET A 280 -1.61 4.34 26.81
N VAL A 281 -0.37 4.07 26.38
CA VAL A 281 0.07 2.74 25.92
C VAL A 281 -0.01 1.68 27.01
N GLU A 282 0.12 2.08 28.28
CA GLU A 282 0.04 1.16 29.43
C GLU A 282 -1.35 0.52 29.59
N GLY A 283 -2.39 1.15 29.02
CA GLY A 283 -3.77 0.63 29.06
C GLY A 283 -4.07 -0.44 28.01
N TYR A 284 -3.12 -0.80 27.14
CA TYR A 284 -3.34 -1.73 26.03
C TYR A 284 -2.38 -2.91 26.09
N ALA A 285 -2.84 -4.08 25.61
CA ALA A 285 -2.05 -5.30 25.54
C ALA A 285 -2.02 -5.85 24.09
N PHE A 286 -0.85 -6.27 23.65
CA PHE A 286 -0.63 -6.77 22.29
C PHE A 286 -0.02 -8.19 22.30
N PRO A 287 -0.76 -9.21 22.80
CA PRO A 287 -0.20 -10.55 23.06
C PRO A 287 0.22 -11.29 21.77
N LYS A 288 -0.35 -10.89 20.62
CA LYS A 288 -0.03 -11.49 19.30
C LYS A 288 1.06 -10.74 18.53
N LEU A 289 1.50 -9.59 19.01
CA LEU A 289 2.51 -8.78 18.32
C LEU A 289 3.86 -9.51 18.28
N LYS A 290 4.29 -9.84 17.06
CA LYS A 290 5.56 -10.55 16.80
C LYS A 290 6.69 -9.56 16.48
N THR A 291 6.39 -8.53 15.68
CA THR A 291 7.41 -7.64 15.14
C THR A 291 6.93 -6.19 15.06
N ILE A 292 7.80 -5.27 15.48
CA ILE A 292 7.74 -3.86 15.10
C ILE A 292 8.99 -3.57 14.29
N MET A 293 8.82 -3.22 13.01
CA MET A 293 9.90 -2.74 12.17
C MET A 293 9.86 -1.22 12.09
N SER A 294 10.99 -0.56 12.32
CA SER A 294 11.12 0.88 12.14
C SER A 294 12.16 1.21 11.10
N GLY A 295 11.78 2.04 10.13
CA GLY A 295 12.62 2.52 9.04
C GLY A 295 12.50 4.03 8.83
N ALA A 296 13.21 4.53 7.80
CA ALA A 296 13.19 5.93 7.35
C ALA A 296 13.65 6.97 8.40
N GLY A 297 14.58 6.60 9.29
CA GLY A 297 15.17 7.53 10.27
C GLY A 297 16.50 7.05 10.80
N SER A 298 17.27 7.96 11.43
CA SER A 298 18.55 7.64 12.06
C SER A 298 18.35 6.71 13.25
N ALA A 299 19.29 5.77 13.44
CA ALA A 299 19.29 4.80 14.52
C ALA A 299 19.20 5.47 15.91
N TRP A 300 18.29 4.99 16.74
CA TRP A 300 18.01 5.53 18.06
C TRP A 300 18.66 4.69 19.14
N SER A 301 19.83 5.11 19.59
CA SER A 301 20.59 4.49 20.67
C SER A 301 20.00 4.74 22.07
N GLY A 302 18.74 4.59 22.33
CA GLY A 302 18.16 4.80 23.66
C GLY A 302 16.72 4.34 23.85
N ILE A 303 16.02 4.08 22.78
CA ILE A 303 14.58 3.73 22.82
C ILE A 303 14.36 2.21 22.84
N GLY A 304 15.27 1.44 22.28
CA GLY A 304 15.18 -0.02 22.24
C GLY A 304 14.94 -0.69 23.60
N GLY A 305 15.50 -0.13 24.67
CA GLY A 305 15.30 -0.64 26.03
C GLY A 305 13.91 -0.41 26.61
N ARG A 306 13.28 0.75 26.30
CA ARG A 306 11.94 1.09 26.80
C ARG A 306 10.83 0.41 26.00
N LEU A 307 11.00 0.32 24.68
CA LEU A 307 10.08 -0.46 23.82
C LEU A 307 10.13 -1.94 24.14
N ARG A 308 11.31 -2.49 24.44
CA ARG A 308 11.41 -3.87 24.96
C ARG A 308 10.61 -4.02 26.24
N LYS A 309 10.64 -3.03 27.14
CA LYS A 309 9.90 -3.08 28.40
C LYS A 309 8.38 -2.99 28.18
N ALA A 310 7.90 -2.13 27.28
CA ALA A 310 6.48 -2.00 26.93
C ALA A 310 5.94 -3.20 26.12
N ALA A 311 6.71 -3.73 25.17
CA ALA A 311 6.36 -4.93 24.40
C ALA A 311 6.60 -6.24 25.15
N TRP A 312 7.49 -6.24 26.16
CA TRP A 312 7.87 -7.43 26.95
C TRP A 312 6.97 -7.72 28.14
N MET A 313 6.09 -6.81 28.51
CA MET A 313 5.18 -7.09 29.65
C MET A 313 4.21 -8.25 29.37
N HIS A 314 4.03 -8.69 28.11
CA HIS A 314 3.10 -9.76 27.77
C HIS A 314 3.50 -10.69 26.60
N GLY A 315 4.78 -10.89 26.29
CA GLY A 315 5.15 -11.91 25.30
C GLY A 315 6.36 -11.55 24.41
N LYS A 316 6.87 -12.54 23.71
CA LYS A 316 8.11 -12.48 22.89
C LYS A 316 7.93 -11.64 21.62
N ALA A 317 8.01 -10.32 21.72
CA ALA A 317 8.08 -9.46 20.52
C ALA A 317 9.54 -9.17 20.17
N GLY A 318 9.96 -9.47 18.93
CA GLY A 318 11.25 -9.07 18.38
C GLY A 318 11.19 -7.62 17.88
N LEU A 319 12.05 -6.74 18.39
CA LEU A 319 12.20 -5.39 17.88
C LEU A 319 13.35 -5.35 16.87
N TRP A 320 13.03 -5.21 15.58
CA TRP A 320 14.02 -4.99 14.53
C TRP A 320 14.19 -3.49 14.29
N LEU A 321 15.30 -2.94 14.81
CA LEU A 321 15.74 -1.60 14.44
C LEU A 321 16.74 -1.74 13.28
N ASN A 322 16.47 -1.08 12.16
CA ASN A 322 17.41 -1.03 11.05
C ASN A 322 18.65 -0.25 11.49
N ARG A 323 19.72 -0.96 11.87
CA ARG A 323 21.03 -0.39 12.21
C ARG A 323 21.83 -0.15 10.94
N ASN A 324 21.58 0.96 10.26
CA ASN A 324 22.49 1.44 9.25
C ASN A 324 23.55 2.36 9.89
N LYS A 325 24.55 1.76 10.58
CA LYS A 325 25.89 2.35 10.74
C LYS A 325 26.92 1.25 10.57
N PRO A 326 27.90 1.40 9.67
CA PRO A 326 29.10 0.58 9.70
C PRO A 326 29.92 1.00 10.93
N GLY A 327 30.13 0.08 11.88
CA GLY A 327 31.12 0.26 12.93
C GLY A 327 30.64 0.21 14.40
N ASP A 328 29.58 -0.54 14.74
CA ASP A 328 29.29 -0.81 16.15
C ASP A 328 29.54 -2.31 16.42
N PRO A 329 30.51 -2.71 17.26
CA PRO A 329 30.73 -4.10 17.62
C PRO A 329 29.68 -4.55 18.63
N SER A 330 29.06 -5.72 18.38
CA SER A 330 28.27 -6.67 19.20
C SER A 330 27.56 -6.13 20.44
#